data_4ef6b0d9c0d9ffdfb84bb6e89879fa42
#
_entry.id   4ef6b0d9c0d9ffdfb84bb6e89879fa42
#
_cell.length_a   1.000
_cell.length_b   1.000
_cell.length_c   1.000
_cell.angle_alpha   90.00
_cell.angle_beta   90.00
_cell.angle_gamma   90.00
#
_symmetry.space_group_name_H-M   'P 1'
#
loop_
_entity.id
_entity.type
_entity.pdbx_description
1 polymer ?
#
loop_
_entity_poly.entity_id
_entity_poly.type
_entity_poly.pdbx_seq_one_letter_code
_entity_poly.pdbx_strand_id
1 'polypeptide(L)'
;GADVVVNCSGLGARQLAGDDAVEPVWGQHVLVDAPFVDEFVFEGGASADGIGIVPHRRGVLLGGVRRPGRHLLMPDGQIAAETIDRAAVAIPELASAPVLGIEVGLRPGRPQVRLEAEQTGGLTVVHNYGHDGTGVFWSWGCAADVVTLCGLA
;
A
#
# COMPACT_ATOMS: atom_id res chain seq x y z
N GLY A 1 -16.99 -18.26 -23.16
CA GLY A 1 -16.82 -17.28 -22.08
C GLY A 1 -15.82 -17.81 -21.07
N ALA A 2 -15.44 -17.01 -20.09
CA ALA A 2 -14.62 -17.50 -18.99
C ALA A 2 -15.53 -18.19 -17.95
N ASP A 3 -15.07 -19.29 -17.37
CA ASP A 3 -15.78 -20.01 -16.30
C ASP A 3 -15.34 -19.50 -14.91
N VAL A 4 -14.14 -18.90 -14.84
CA VAL A 4 -13.54 -18.31 -13.65
C VAL A 4 -13.01 -16.91 -13.95
N VAL A 5 -13.26 -15.98 -13.06
CA VAL A 5 -12.72 -14.60 -13.09
C VAL A 5 -12.04 -14.29 -11.76
N VAL A 6 -10.83 -13.74 -11.80
CA VAL A 6 -10.13 -13.29 -10.60
C VAL A 6 -10.26 -11.77 -10.47
N ASN A 7 -10.87 -11.31 -9.39
CA ASN A 7 -11.06 -9.90 -9.09
C ASN A 7 -9.94 -9.37 -8.19
N CYS A 8 -8.96 -8.72 -8.81
CA CYS A 8 -7.84 -8.03 -8.14
C CYS A 8 -7.96 -6.50 -8.29
N SER A 9 -9.17 -5.95 -8.35
CA SER A 9 -9.42 -4.56 -8.74
C SER A 9 -9.10 -3.51 -7.67
N GLY A 10 -8.63 -3.92 -6.49
CA GLY A 10 -8.24 -3.00 -5.41
C GLY A 10 -9.39 -2.08 -5.01
N LEU A 11 -9.23 -0.76 -5.11
CA LEU A 11 -10.31 0.21 -4.81
C LEU A 11 -11.52 0.05 -5.73
N GLY A 12 -11.34 -0.43 -6.96
CA GLY A 12 -12.42 -0.69 -7.91
C GLY A 12 -13.38 -1.78 -7.44
N ALA A 13 -12.97 -2.65 -6.50
CA ALA A 13 -13.83 -3.69 -5.94
C ALA A 13 -15.05 -3.13 -5.21
N ARG A 14 -14.95 -1.91 -4.65
CA ARG A 14 -16.09 -1.22 -4.06
C ARG A 14 -17.27 -1.13 -5.03
N GLN A 15 -16.99 -0.78 -6.29
CA GLN A 15 -18.02 -0.66 -7.31
C GLN A 15 -18.29 -1.98 -8.02
N LEU A 16 -17.24 -2.71 -8.42
CA LEU A 16 -17.34 -3.92 -9.22
C LEU A 16 -17.94 -5.11 -8.48
N ALA A 17 -17.67 -5.22 -7.16
CA ALA A 17 -18.17 -6.28 -6.30
C ALA A 17 -19.21 -5.79 -5.29
N GLY A 18 -19.64 -4.53 -5.35
CA GLY A 18 -20.57 -3.95 -4.39
C GLY A 18 -20.05 -4.00 -2.94
N ASP A 19 -18.74 -3.93 -2.74
CA ASP A 19 -18.12 -4.10 -1.42
C ASP A 19 -17.86 -2.76 -0.75
N ASP A 20 -18.83 -2.33 0.04
CA ASP A 20 -18.76 -1.05 0.79
C ASP A 20 -17.69 -1.03 1.89
N ALA A 21 -17.14 -2.19 2.26
CA ALA A 21 -16.04 -2.26 3.22
C ALA A 21 -14.68 -1.81 2.62
N VAL A 22 -14.58 -1.71 1.30
CA VAL A 22 -13.38 -1.19 0.64
C VAL A 22 -13.37 0.33 0.73
N GLU A 23 -12.33 0.88 1.33
CA GLU A 23 -12.11 2.34 1.45
C GLU A 23 -10.71 2.76 1.02
N PRO A 24 -10.54 3.97 0.49
CA PRO A 24 -9.22 4.49 0.18
C PRO A 24 -8.48 4.86 1.47
N VAL A 25 -7.23 4.42 1.54
CA VAL A 25 -6.30 4.79 2.59
C VAL A 25 -5.18 5.59 1.95
N TRP A 26 -5.22 6.90 2.16
CA TRP A 26 -4.22 7.82 1.64
C TRP A 26 -2.87 7.60 2.31
N GLY A 27 -1.82 7.65 1.52
CA GLY A 27 -0.45 7.59 1.99
C GLY A 27 0.45 8.53 1.21
N GLN A 28 1.53 8.97 1.86
CA GLN A 28 2.52 9.85 1.30
C GLN A 28 3.92 9.36 1.61
N HIS A 29 4.82 9.51 0.64
CA HIS A 29 6.26 9.32 0.79
C HIS A 29 6.98 10.61 0.40
N VAL A 30 8.12 10.85 1.03
CA VAL A 30 9.06 11.89 0.63
C VAL A 30 10.28 11.21 0.02
N LEU A 31 10.64 11.61 -1.19
CA LEU A 31 11.86 11.15 -1.85
C LEU A 31 12.94 12.20 -1.58
N VAL A 32 14.06 11.78 -1.00
CA VAL A 32 15.20 12.64 -0.68
C VAL A 32 16.48 12.15 -1.35
N ASP A 33 17.42 13.06 -1.57
CA ASP A 33 18.79 12.74 -2.02
C ASP A 33 19.67 12.44 -0.80
N ALA A 34 19.87 11.16 -0.53
CA ALA A 34 20.59 10.69 0.64
C ALA A 34 21.44 9.44 0.29
N PRO A 35 22.47 9.58 -0.56
CA PRO A 35 23.29 8.45 -1.06
C PRO A 35 24.07 7.72 0.04
N PHE A 36 24.16 8.29 1.23
CA PHE A 36 24.77 7.67 2.41
C PHE A 36 23.86 6.64 3.10
N VAL A 37 22.57 6.53 2.71
CA VAL A 37 21.64 5.55 3.25
C VAL A 37 21.63 4.34 2.32
N ASP A 38 22.17 3.22 2.79
CA ASP A 38 22.28 1.96 2.06
C ASP A 38 21.50 0.80 2.70
N GLU A 39 21.01 1.00 3.92
CA GLU A 39 20.20 0.03 4.65
C GLU A 39 18.75 0.42 4.74
N PHE A 40 17.87 -0.58 4.71
CA PHE A 40 16.44 -0.42 4.95
C PHE A 40 16.18 -0.32 6.46
N VAL A 41 15.49 0.75 6.86
CA VAL A 41 15.02 0.93 8.25
C VAL A 41 13.50 0.94 8.25
N PHE A 42 12.91 0.13 9.10
CA PHE A 42 11.47 0.14 9.33
C PHE A 42 11.17 0.05 10.82
N GLU A 43 10.51 1.05 11.36
CA GLU A 43 10.06 1.11 12.75
C GLU A 43 8.56 1.46 12.80
N GLY A 44 7.84 0.77 13.67
CA GLY A 44 6.41 0.94 13.84
C GLY A 44 5.61 -0.07 13.01
N GLY A 45 4.67 -0.73 13.67
CA GLY A 45 3.76 -1.70 13.05
C GLY A 45 2.61 -1.01 12.31
N ALA A 46 1.39 -1.50 12.49
CA ALA A 46 0.16 -0.96 11.89
C ALA A 46 -0.24 0.43 12.41
N SER A 47 0.63 1.13 13.16
CA SER A 47 0.38 2.50 13.63
C SER A 47 0.32 3.48 12.44
N ALA A 48 -0.49 4.53 12.59
CA ALA A 48 -0.71 5.52 11.53
C ALA A 48 0.56 6.28 11.10
N ASP A 49 1.60 6.27 11.91
CA ASP A 49 2.79 7.11 11.79
C ASP A 49 4.11 6.34 12.00
N GLY A 50 4.21 5.13 11.47
CA GLY A 50 5.46 4.39 11.41
C GLY A 50 6.52 5.07 10.53
N ILE A 51 7.78 4.69 10.71
CA ILE A 51 8.88 5.16 9.89
C ILE A 51 9.33 4.05 8.95
N GLY A 52 9.47 4.39 7.66
CA GLY A 52 10.17 3.58 6.67
C GLY A 52 11.22 4.43 5.98
N ILE A 53 12.48 4.00 6.02
CA ILE A 53 13.58 4.60 5.27
C ILE A 53 14.03 3.55 4.28
N VAL A 54 13.79 3.78 2.99
CA VAL A 54 13.96 2.76 1.95
C VAL A 54 14.89 3.27 0.87
N PRO A 55 16.13 2.74 0.78
CA PRO A 55 17.01 3.02 -0.35
C PRO A 55 16.34 2.62 -1.67
N HIS A 56 16.33 3.52 -2.63
CA HIS A 56 15.75 3.33 -3.94
C HIS A 56 16.65 3.92 -5.02
N ARG A 57 16.56 3.42 -6.26
CA ARG A 57 17.40 3.90 -7.38
C ARG A 57 17.29 5.40 -7.66
N ARG A 58 16.21 6.05 -7.27
CA ARG A 58 15.96 7.48 -7.47
C ARG A 58 16.31 8.35 -6.26
N GLY A 59 16.77 7.76 -5.16
CA GLY A 59 17.03 8.41 -3.89
C GLY A 59 16.57 7.54 -2.73
N VAL A 60 16.24 8.13 -1.59
CA VAL A 60 15.72 7.42 -0.43
C VAL A 60 14.26 7.80 -0.21
N LEU A 61 13.39 6.81 -0.12
CA LEU A 61 11.97 7.02 0.21
C LEU A 61 11.80 7.04 1.73
N LEU A 62 11.23 8.13 2.23
CA LEU A 62 10.82 8.29 3.62
C LEU A 62 9.30 8.15 3.69
N GLY A 63 8.82 7.26 4.55
CA GLY A 63 7.39 7.00 4.56
C GLY A 63 6.86 6.38 5.84
N GLY A 64 5.61 5.95 5.77
CA GLY A 64 4.87 5.32 6.86
C GLY A 64 3.57 6.02 7.22
N VAL A 65 3.15 7.03 6.47
CA VAL A 65 1.89 7.76 6.75
C VAL A 65 0.69 7.00 6.21
N ARG A 66 -0.36 6.92 7.04
CA ARG A 66 -1.62 6.26 6.73
C ARG A 66 -2.80 7.13 7.18
N ARG A 67 -3.68 7.52 6.26
CA ARG A 67 -4.87 8.35 6.55
C ARG A 67 -6.11 7.74 5.87
N PRO A 68 -6.88 6.92 6.58
CA PRO A 68 -8.16 6.39 6.07
C PRO A 68 -9.15 7.51 5.76
N GLY A 69 -9.99 7.31 4.74
CA GLY A 69 -11.04 8.26 4.38
C GLY A 69 -10.57 9.54 3.68
N ARG A 70 -9.27 9.74 3.48
CA ARG A 70 -8.74 10.84 2.68
C ARG A 70 -8.65 10.39 1.22
N HIS A 71 -9.42 11.05 0.34
CA HIS A 71 -9.59 10.65 -1.06
C HIS A 71 -8.74 11.48 -2.05
N LEU A 72 -8.26 12.65 -1.64
CA LEU A 72 -7.56 13.56 -2.55
C LEU A 72 -6.09 13.16 -2.71
N LEU A 73 -5.66 12.97 -3.96
CA LEU A 73 -4.28 12.69 -4.34
C LEU A 73 -3.43 13.99 -4.35
N MET A 74 -3.51 14.75 -3.27
CA MET A 74 -2.71 15.96 -3.12
C MET A 74 -1.65 15.78 -2.06
N PRO A 75 -0.39 16.17 -2.33
CA PRO A 75 0.66 16.22 -1.33
C PRO A 75 0.31 17.15 -0.17
N ASP A 76 0.83 16.83 1.00
CA ASP A 76 0.69 17.61 2.21
C ASP A 76 2.09 17.96 2.72
N GLY A 77 2.42 19.26 2.65
CA GLY A 77 3.74 19.76 3.01
C GLY A 77 4.06 19.62 4.50
N GLN A 78 3.05 19.74 5.37
CA GLN A 78 3.24 19.54 6.79
C GLN A 78 3.57 18.07 7.10
N ILE A 79 2.80 17.15 6.53
CA ILE A 79 3.07 15.70 6.66
C ILE A 79 4.44 15.34 6.08
N ALA A 80 4.88 16.01 5.02
CA ALA A 80 6.22 15.79 4.47
C ALA A 80 7.31 16.20 5.47
N ALA A 81 7.20 17.39 6.07
CA ALA A 81 8.13 17.85 7.09
C ALA A 81 8.15 16.91 8.31
N GLU A 82 7.00 16.56 8.84
CA GLU A 82 6.89 15.60 9.96
C GLU A 82 7.49 14.23 9.63
N THR A 83 7.40 13.80 8.37
CA THR A 83 8.01 12.52 7.92
C THR A 83 9.53 12.61 7.92
N ILE A 84 10.10 13.73 7.46
CA ILE A 84 11.55 13.97 7.51
C ILE A 84 12.03 14.05 8.95
N ASP A 85 11.32 14.77 9.82
CA ASP A 85 11.67 14.90 11.23
C ASP A 85 11.72 13.53 11.93
N ARG A 86 10.73 12.67 11.67
CA ARG A 86 10.73 11.30 12.22
C ARG A 86 11.89 10.46 11.66
N ALA A 87 12.18 10.57 10.37
CA ALA A 87 13.31 9.87 9.77
C ALA A 87 14.66 10.32 10.35
N ALA A 88 14.78 11.61 10.65
CA ALA A 88 15.97 12.19 11.25
C ALA A 88 16.22 11.75 12.71
N VAL A 89 15.22 11.21 13.40
CA VAL A 89 15.44 10.55 14.70
C VAL A 89 16.31 9.31 14.55
N ALA A 90 16.12 8.54 13.48
CA ALA A 90 16.92 7.34 13.20
C ALA A 90 18.24 7.66 12.50
N ILE A 91 18.21 8.59 11.54
CA ILE A 91 19.37 9.01 10.74
C ILE A 91 19.39 10.55 10.71
N PRO A 92 20.13 11.20 11.62
CA PRO A 92 20.09 12.66 11.78
C PRO A 92 20.41 13.47 10.53
N GLU A 93 21.24 12.95 9.64
CA GLU A 93 21.65 13.61 8.40
C GLU A 93 20.49 13.79 7.42
N LEU A 94 19.42 13.02 7.56
CA LEU A 94 18.20 13.16 6.74
C LEU A 94 17.47 14.50 6.96
N ALA A 95 17.66 15.15 8.12
CA ALA A 95 17.08 16.46 8.38
C ALA A 95 17.49 17.53 7.36
N SER A 96 18.68 17.38 6.75
CA SER A 96 19.23 18.32 5.76
C SER A 96 19.26 17.76 4.34
N ALA A 97 18.77 16.55 4.11
CA ALA A 97 18.77 15.92 2.81
C ALA A 97 17.85 16.67 1.82
N PRO A 98 18.32 16.98 0.60
CA PRO A 98 17.51 17.64 -0.40
C PRO A 98 16.26 16.82 -0.76
N VAL A 99 15.07 17.45 -0.73
CA VAL A 99 13.83 16.82 -1.16
C VAL A 99 13.76 16.79 -2.68
N LEU A 100 13.69 15.60 -3.25
CA LEU A 100 13.57 15.37 -4.69
C LEU A 100 12.11 15.33 -5.15
N GLY A 101 11.18 14.99 -4.24
CA GLY A 101 9.76 14.94 -4.56
C GLY A 101 8.90 14.40 -3.43
N ILE A 102 7.59 14.53 -3.60
CA ILE A 102 6.57 13.97 -2.71
C ILE A 102 5.65 13.13 -3.56
N GLU A 103 5.48 11.86 -3.17
CA GLU A 103 4.61 10.91 -3.85
C GLU A 103 3.41 10.56 -2.97
N VAL A 104 2.21 10.59 -3.55
CA VAL A 104 0.96 10.24 -2.86
C VAL A 104 0.24 9.12 -3.57
N GLY A 105 -0.46 8.29 -2.80
CA GLY A 105 -1.24 7.19 -3.32
C GLY A 105 -2.43 6.84 -2.44
N LEU A 106 -3.38 6.11 -3.02
CA LEU A 106 -4.52 5.54 -2.29
C LEU A 106 -4.35 4.02 -2.27
N ARG A 107 -4.29 3.46 -1.07
CA ARG A 107 -4.25 2.02 -0.84
C ARG A 107 -5.68 1.49 -0.72
N PRO A 108 -5.97 0.27 -1.21
CA PRO A 108 -7.28 -0.34 -1.05
C PRO A 108 -7.41 -0.92 0.36
N GLY A 109 -7.86 -0.10 1.32
CA GLY A 109 -8.14 -0.53 2.69
C GLY A 109 -9.39 -1.38 2.79
N ARG A 110 -9.38 -2.36 3.68
CA ARG A 110 -10.51 -3.17 4.10
C ARG A 110 -10.21 -3.75 5.50
N PRO A 111 -11.21 -3.96 6.37
CA PRO A 111 -10.98 -4.53 7.71
C PRO A 111 -10.31 -5.91 7.67
N GLN A 112 -10.61 -6.71 6.64
CA GLN A 112 -10.00 -8.00 6.36
C GLN A 112 -9.78 -8.13 4.85
N VAL A 113 -8.67 -8.73 4.44
CA VAL A 113 -8.45 -9.07 3.02
C VAL A 113 -9.58 -9.98 2.55
N ARG A 114 -10.14 -9.71 1.38
CA ARG A 114 -11.10 -10.60 0.74
C ARG A 114 -10.37 -11.52 -0.21
N LEU A 115 -10.17 -12.76 0.22
CA LEU A 115 -9.54 -13.84 -0.54
C LEU A 115 -10.45 -15.07 -0.47
N GLU A 116 -11.42 -15.14 -1.39
CA GLU A 116 -12.47 -16.16 -1.37
C GLU A 116 -13.08 -16.34 -2.76
N ALA A 117 -13.71 -17.49 -3.00
CA ALA A 117 -14.49 -17.76 -4.21
C ALA A 117 -15.99 -17.55 -3.97
N GLU A 118 -16.66 -16.91 -4.92
CA GLU A 118 -18.10 -16.68 -4.95
C GLU A 118 -18.70 -17.21 -6.25
N GLN A 119 -19.90 -17.81 -6.18
CA GLN A 119 -20.62 -18.25 -7.35
C GLN A 119 -21.69 -17.21 -7.73
N THR A 120 -21.59 -16.67 -8.94
CA THR A 120 -22.51 -15.64 -9.44
C THR A 120 -22.92 -15.97 -10.87
N GLY A 121 -24.21 -16.30 -11.10
CA GLY A 121 -24.74 -16.51 -12.44
C GLY A 121 -24.07 -17.65 -13.24
N GLY A 122 -23.55 -18.68 -12.56
CA GLY A 122 -22.82 -19.78 -13.19
C GLY A 122 -21.34 -19.49 -13.43
N LEU A 123 -20.85 -18.34 -12.98
CA LEU A 123 -19.46 -17.93 -13.04
C LEU A 123 -18.83 -18.04 -11.64
N THR A 124 -17.62 -18.58 -11.55
CA THR A 124 -16.81 -18.51 -10.34
C THR A 124 -16.03 -17.19 -10.32
N VAL A 125 -16.26 -16.36 -9.32
CA VAL A 125 -15.48 -15.14 -9.09
C VAL A 125 -14.57 -15.35 -7.87
N VAL A 126 -13.27 -15.32 -8.08
CA VAL A 126 -12.28 -15.37 -7.01
C VAL A 126 -11.86 -13.95 -6.66
N HIS A 127 -12.21 -13.49 -5.48
CA HIS A 127 -11.84 -12.17 -4.97
C HIS A 127 -10.44 -12.22 -4.35
N ASN A 128 -9.60 -11.22 -4.66
CA ASN A 128 -8.27 -11.06 -4.08
C ASN A 128 -7.95 -9.56 -3.98
N TYR A 129 -8.46 -8.90 -2.94
CA TYR A 129 -8.28 -7.46 -2.74
C TYR A 129 -8.43 -7.04 -1.27
N GLY A 130 -8.18 -5.75 -1.00
CA GLY A 130 -8.32 -5.18 0.34
C GLY A 130 -7.06 -5.30 1.20
N HIS A 131 -5.89 -5.42 0.58
CA HIS A 131 -4.60 -5.64 1.26
C HIS A 131 -3.98 -4.37 1.87
N ASP A 132 -4.62 -3.19 1.70
CA ASP A 132 -4.05 -1.91 2.12
C ASP A 132 -2.63 -1.71 1.55
N GLY A 133 -1.63 -1.43 2.39
CA GLY A 133 -0.23 -1.26 2.00
C GLY A 133 0.60 -2.54 1.92
N THR A 134 0.02 -3.71 2.21
CA THR A 134 0.76 -4.99 2.31
C THR A 134 0.62 -5.92 1.11
N GLY A 135 -0.08 -5.49 0.05
CA GLY A 135 -0.39 -6.35 -1.10
C GLY A 135 0.83 -6.98 -1.78
N VAL A 136 1.95 -6.26 -1.87
CA VAL A 136 3.19 -6.81 -2.44
C VAL A 136 3.78 -7.89 -1.54
N PHE A 137 3.78 -7.68 -0.23
CA PHE A 137 4.28 -8.67 0.75
C PHE A 137 3.54 -10.01 0.67
N TRP A 138 2.22 -9.97 0.47
CA TRP A 138 1.38 -11.17 0.47
C TRP A 138 1.14 -11.74 -0.93
N SER A 139 1.67 -11.09 -1.97
CA SER A 139 1.34 -11.40 -3.37
C SER A 139 1.54 -12.87 -3.73
N TRP A 140 2.64 -13.50 -3.32
CA TRP A 140 2.92 -14.90 -3.65
C TRP A 140 1.99 -15.87 -2.93
N GLY A 141 1.75 -15.65 -1.62
CA GLY A 141 0.80 -16.47 -0.85
C GLY A 141 -0.62 -16.34 -1.39
N CYS A 142 -1.09 -15.11 -1.61
CA CYS A 142 -2.40 -14.86 -2.20
C CYS A 142 -2.53 -15.47 -3.61
N ALA A 143 -1.47 -15.44 -4.42
CA ALA A 143 -1.49 -16.06 -5.74
C ALA A 143 -1.66 -17.59 -5.66
N ALA A 144 -0.98 -18.27 -4.73
CA ALA A 144 -1.12 -19.70 -4.50
C ALA A 144 -2.55 -20.05 -4.06
N ASP A 145 -3.11 -19.28 -3.12
CA ASP A 145 -4.49 -19.49 -2.66
C ASP A 145 -5.50 -19.23 -3.80
N VAL A 146 -5.29 -18.20 -4.63
CA VAL A 146 -6.13 -17.94 -5.82
C VAL A 146 -6.12 -19.12 -6.78
N VAL A 147 -4.94 -19.71 -7.07
CA VAL A 147 -4.84 -20.90 -7.94
C VAL A 147 -5.68 -22.05 -7.39
N THR A 148 -5.60 -22.30 -6.08
CA THR A 148 -6.40 -23.32 -5.39
C THR A 148 -7.90 -23.02 -5.48
N LEU A 149 -8.30 -21.77 -5.21
CA LEU A 149 -9.71 -21.35 -5.31
C LEU A 149 -10.28 -21.42 -6.73
N CYS A 150 -9.43 -21.30 -7.74
CA CYS A 150 -9.80 -21.50 -9.15
C CYS A 150 -9.96 -22.99 -9.53
N GLY A 151 -9.60 -23.92 -8.65
CA GLY A 151 -9.61 -25.36 -8.96
C GLY A 151 -8.49 -25.79 -9.92
N LEU A 152 -7.37 -25.06 -9.92
CA LEU A 152 -6.22 -25.28 -10.81
C LEU A 152 -5.02 -25.92 -10.10
N ALA A 153 -5.13 -26.21 -8.79
CA ALA A 153 -4.09 -26.83 -7.96
C ALA A 153 -4.37 -28.30 -7.74
#